data_139766daa656a9067bbcf486dd8b1ffb
#
_entry.id   139766daa656a9067bbcf486dd8b1ffb
#
_cell.length_a   1.000
_cell.length_b   1.000
_cell.length_c   1.000
_cell.angle_alpha   90.00
_cell.angle_beta   90.00
_cell.angle_gamma   90.00
#
_symmetry.space_group_name_H-M   'P 1'
#
loop_
_entity.id
_entity.type
_entity.pdbx_description
1 polymer ?
#
loop_
_entity_poly.entity_id
_entity_poly.type
_entity_poly.pdbx_seq_one_letter_code
_entity_poly.pdbx_strand_id
1 'polypeptide(L)'
;MNIFFVSLGCDKNLVDSEVMLGLLDAKGYQIVDDETQADVMVINTCCFIHDAKEESIQTILDMARYKEEGRLKALVVTGCLAQRYKQEIIDEIPEVDVVLGTTSYDKIVEAVEEALEGKSEVELADINALPLPETKRLVTTGGHYAYLKIAEGCDKHCTYCIIPKVRGNYRSVPMERLIKEAQELTDQGVKELILVAQETTVYGQDIYGEKSLHKLLKELCQIKGIRWIRLLYCYPEEIDDNLIQVMKEEPKICHYLDLPIQHASDAILKKMGRRTSKQQLIDTITKLRKEIPDIALRTTLITGFPGETQEQHEEVMEFVDEMEFERLGVFTYSPEEDTPAATMPDQIDEEVKEDRQADIMELQQEIVFDQAEDMIGKEVLVMIEGKVADENAYVGRTYRDAPNVDGLIFVNTDEELMTGDFAKVKVTGAAEYDLIGELI
;
A
#
# COMPACT_ATOMS: atom_id res chain seq x y z
N MET A 1 -28.09 -11.30 9.23
CA MET A 1 -27.64 -11.75 7.90
C MET A 1 -26.14 -11.68 7.90
N ASN A 2 -25.48 -12.73 7.44
CA ASN A 2 -24.05 -12.91 7.52
C ASN A 2 -23.37 -12.45 6.22
N ILE A 3 -22.33 -11.64 6.34
CA ILE A 3 -21.53 -11.15 5.22
C ILE A 3 -20.12 -11.69 5.36
N PHE A 4 -19.64 -12.36 4.33
CA PHE A 4 -18.23 -12.71 4.16
C PHE A 4 -17.60 -11.67 3.23
N PHE A 5 -16.46 -11.11 3.65
CA PHE A 5 -15.81 -10.02 2.92
C PHE A 5 -14.38 -10.39 2.54
N VAL A 6 -14.06 -10.31 1.26
CA VAL A 6 -12.70 -10.52 0.74
C VAL A 6 -12.12 -9.17 0.30
N SER A 7 -10.95 -8.83 0.83
CA SER A 7 -10.22 -7.62 0.45
C SER A 7 -8.93 -8.01 -0.25
N LEU A 8 -8.83 -7.73 -1.55
CA LEU A 8 -7.66 -7.99 -2.37
C LEU A 8 -6.91 -6.70 -2.70
N GLY A 9 -5.63 -6.84 -3.05
CA GLY A 9 -4.79 -5.76 -3.56
C GLY A 9 -4.11 -4.95 -2.47
N CYS A 10 -4.08 -3.64 -2.62
CA CYS A 10 -3.23 -2.76 -1.84
C CYS A 10 -3.91 -2.17 -0.59
N ASP A 11 -3.10 -1.50 0.25
CA ASP A 11 -3.52 -0.77 1.45
C ASP A 11 -4.63 0.29 1.21
N LYS A 12 -4.67 0.93 0.02
CA LYS A 12 -5.77 1.85 -0.34
C LYS A 12 -7.09 1.09 -0.54
N ASN A 13 -7.04 -0.10 -1.15
CA ASN A 13 -8.19 -1.00 -1.23
C ASN A 13 -8.63 -1.48 0.16
N LEU A 14 -7.66 -1.78 1.04
CA LEU A 14 -7.96 -2.18 2.41
C LEU A 14 -8.70 -1.08 3.17
N VAL A 15 -8.30 0.19 3.04
CA VAL A 15 -9.03 1.31 3.64
C VAL A 15 -10.47 1.38 3.12
N ASP A 16 -10.69 1.21 1.81
CA ASP A 16 -12.04 1.16 1.23
C ASP A 16 -12.86 0.00 1.80
N SER A 17 -12.24 -1.18 1.95
CA SER A 17 -12.85 -2.37 2.57
C SER A 17 -13.27 -2.11 4.02
N GLU A 18 -12.41 -1.52 4.83
CA GLU A 18 -12.69 -1.20 6.22
C GLU A 18 -13.80 -0.16 6.39
N VAL A 19 -13.92 0.78 5.44
CA VAL A 19 -15.07 1.71 5.39
C VAL A 19 -16.37 0.96 5.07
N MET A 20 -16.35 0.09 4.04
CA MET A 20 -17.51 -0.73 3.67
C MET A 20 -17.95 -1.64 4.82
N LEU A 21 -16.99 -2.29 5.49
CA LEU A 21 -17.24 -3.12 6.67
C LEU A 21 -17.91 -2.31 7.80
N GLY A 22 -17.43 -1.09 8.04
CA GLY A 22 -18.04 -0.18 9.03
C GLY A 22 -19.47 0.22 8.68
N LEU A 23 -19.79 0.45 7.40
CA LEU A 23 -21.15 0.75 6.93
C LEU A 23 -22.07 -0.47 7.09
N LEU A 24 -21.59 -1.67 6.75
CA LEU A 24 -22.35 -2.91 6.88
C LEU A 24 -22.63 -3.26 8.35
N ASP A 25 -21.63 -3.12 9.23
CA ASP A 25 -21.80 -3.33 10.68
C ASP A 25 -22.79 -2.33 11.27
N ALA A 26 -22.70 -1.04 10.92
CA ALA A 26 -23.64 -0.01 11.35
C ALA A 26 -25.09 -0.27 10.91
N LYS A 27 -25.28 -0.97 9.79
CA LYS A 27 -26.60 -1.43 9.31
C LYS A 27 -27.11 -2.64 10.09
N GLY A 28 -26.24 -3.33 10.83
CA GLY A 28 -26.58 -4.51 11.64
C GLY A 28 -26.35 -5.85 10.93
N TYR A 29 -25.57 -5.87 9.86
CA TYR A 29 -25.07 -7.11 9.27
C TYR A 29 -23.98 -7.72 10.16
N GLN A 30 -23.91 -9.04 10.21
CA GLN A 30 -22.87 -9.76 10.93
C GLN A 30 -21.73 -10.12 9.97
N ILE A 31 -20.53 -9.65 10.25
CA ILE A 31 -19.33 -10.03 9.49
C ILE A 31 -18.86 -11.38 10.00
N VAL A 32 -18.61 -12.32 9.09
CA VAL A 32 -18.14 -13.69 9.38
C VAL A 32 -16.81 -13.95 8.69
N ASP A 33 -16.02 -14.83 9.27
CA ASP A 33 -14.70 -15.26 8.80
C ASP A 33 -14.72 -16.63 8.07
N ASP A 34 -15.88 -17.29 8.03
CA ASP A 34 -16.11 -18.56 7.37
C ASP A 34 -17.08 -18.37 6.20
N GLU A 35 -16.60 -18.55 4.99
CA GLU A 35 -17.34 -18.38 3.74
C GLU A 35 -18.58 -19.29 3.67
N THR A 36 -18.53 -20.44 4.36
CA THR A 36 -19.66 -21.40 4.37
C THR A 36 -20.87 -20.90 5.15
N GLN A 37 -20.70 -19.89 6.00
CA GLN A 37 -21.76 -19.28 6.80
C GLN A 37 -22.34 -18.01 6.17
N ALA A 38 -21.81 -17.60 5.02
CA ALA A 38 -22.22 -16.36 4.38
C ALA A 38 -23.61 -16.44 3.73
N ASP A 39 -24.41 -15.42 3.97
CA ASP A 39 -25.61 -15.13 3.17
C ASP A 39 -25.27 -14.28 1.95
N VAL A 40 -24.29 -13.37 2.10
CA VAL A 40 -23.80 -12.43 1.09
C VAL A 40 -22.27 -12.46 1.09
N MET A 41 -21.67 -12.43 -0.08
CA MET A 41 -20.25 -12.25 -0.25
C MET A 41 -19.96 -10.92 -0.94
N VAL A 42 -18.95 -10.20 -0.45
CA VAL A 42 -18.45 -8.96 -1.03
C VAL A 42 -16.97 -9.13 -1.33
N ILE A 43 -16.56 -8.87 -2.57
CA ILE A 43 -15.17 -9.01 -3.01
C ILE A 43 -14.68 -7.65 -3.48
N ASN A 44 -13.73 -7.05 -2.73
CA ASN A 44 -13.02 -5.85 -3.16
C ASN A 44 -11.78 -6.26 -3.94
N THR A 45 -11.74 -5.93 -5.22
CA THR A 45 -10.84 -6.47 -6.23
C THR A 45 -9.71 -5.52 -6.62
N CYS A 46 -8.62 -6.10 -7.14
CA CYS A 46 -7.48 -5.39 -7.70
C CYS A 46 -7.33 -5.68 -9.20
N CYS A 47 -6.70 -4.74 -9.94
CA CYS A 47 -6.34 -4.95 -11.36
C CYS A 47 -5.09 -4.15 -11.75
N PHE A 48 -4.19 -3.92 -10.80
CA PHE A 48 -3.02 -3.07 -11.03
C PHE A 48 -1.99 -3.72 -11.96
N ILE A 49 -1.77 -5.02 -11.79
CA ILE A 49 -0.92 -5.87 -12.63
C ILE A 49 -1.68 -7.15 -13.00
N HIS A 50 -1.15 -7.90 -13.97
CA HIS A 50 -1.77 -9.14 -14.47
C HIS A 50 -2.08 -10.14 -13.37
N ASP A 51 -1.12 -10.45 -12.50
CA ASP A 51 -1.30 -11.41 -11.40
C ASP A 51 -2.42 -11.01 -10.45
N ALA A 52 -2.52 -9.71 -10.12
CA ALA A 52 -3.61 -9.21 -9.27
C ALA A 52 -4.99 -9.29 -9.96
N LYS A 53 -5.04 -9.22 -11.30
CA LYS A 53 -6.27 -9.48 -12.07
C LYS A 53 -6.65 -10.95 -12.00
N GLU A 54 -5.70 -11.85 -12.24
CA GLU A 54 -5.93 -13.29 -12.16
C GLU A 54 -6.41 -13.70 -10.78
N GLU A 55 -5.75 -13.25 -9.71
CA GLU A 55 -6.16 -13.46 -8.33
C GLU A 55 -7.61 -13.01 -8.10
N SER A 56 -7.94 -11.80 -8.56
CA SER A 56 -9.28 -11.23 -8.39
C SER A 56 -10.34 -12.04 -9.14
N ILE A 57 -10.08 -12.40 -10.39
CA ILE A 57 -11.00 -13.23 -11.20
C ILE A 57 -11.17 -14.60 -10.58
N GLN A 58 -10.07 -15.26 -10.20
CA GLN A 58 -10.13 -16.59 -9.57
C GLN A 58 -10.93 -16.55 -8.26
N THR A 59 -10.73 -15.54 -7.44
CA THR A 59 -11.49 -15.35 -6.19
C THR A 59 -12.99 -15.19 -6.47
N ILE A 60 -13.37 -14.39 -7.49
CA ILE A 60 -14.78 -14.24 -7.88
C ILE A 60 -15.37 -15.58 -8.30
N LEU A 61 -14.66 -16.35 -9.14
CA LEU A 61 -15.12 -17.67 -9.63
C LEU A 61 -15.24 -18.68 -8.49
N ASP A 62 -14.31 -18.69 -7.54
CA ASP A 62 -14.37 -19.58 -6.39
C ASP A 62 -15.57 -19.25 -5.48
N MET A 63 -15.84 -17.97 -5.25
CA MET A 63 -17.00 -17.54 -4.46
C MET A 63 -18.32 -17.72 -5.20
N ALA A 64 -18.36 -17.60 -6.52
CA ALA A 64 -19.54 -17.85 -7.34
C ALA A 64 -20.09 -19.29 -7.20
N ARG A 65 -19.22 -20.28 -6.95
CA ARG A 65 -19.61 -21.68 -6.71
C ARG A 65 -20.58 -21.84 -5.55
N TYR A 66 -20.44 -21.04 -4.49
CA TYR A 66 -21.38 -21.08 -3.35
C TYR A 66 -22.80 -20.66 -3.76
N LYS A 67 -22.95 -19.84 -4.80
CA LYS A 67 -24.23 -19.43 -5.35
C LYS A 67 -24.85 -20.56 -6.21
N GLU A 68 -24.04 -21.22 -7.04
CA GLU A 68 -24.47 -22.42 -7.79
C GLU A 68 -24.94 -23.54 -6.87
N GLU A 69 -24.27 -23.73 -5.73
CA GLU A 69 -24.66 -24.71 -4.71
C GLU A 69 -25.91 -24.30 -3.91
N GLY A 70 -26.44 -23.09 -4.14
CA GLY A 70 -27.65 -22.57 -3.51
C GLY A 70 -27.51 -22.12 -2.05
N ARG A 71 -26.30 -21.93 -1.58
CA ARG A 71 -25.97 -21.43 -0.22
C ARG A 71 -25.94 -19.93 -0.17
N LEU A 72 -25.25 -19.31 -1.10
CA LEU A 72 -25.07 -17.87 -1.20
C LEU A 72 -26.29 -17.21 -1.85
N LYS A 73 -26.80 -16.16 -1.26
CA LYS A 73 -27.97 -15.39 -1.76
C LYS A 73 -27.56 -14.29 -2.72
N ALA A 74 -26.42 -13.64 -2.45
CA ALA A 74 -25.94 -12.51 -3.23
C ALA A 74 -24.40 -12.44 -3.27
N LEU A 75 -23.87 -12.04 -4.44
CA LEU A 75 -22.45 -11.82 -4.70
C LEU A 75 -22.24 -10.40 -5.24
N VAL A 76 -21.49 -9.58 -4.49
CA VAL A 76 -21.17 -8.20 -4.84
C VAL A 76 -19.67 -8.09 -5.15
N VAL A 77 -19.31 -7.53 -6.28
CA VAL A 77 -17.92 -7.29 -6.69
C VAL A 77 -17.65 -5.79 -6.73
N THR A 78 -16.59 -5.34 -6.08
CA THR A 78 -16.19 -3.93 -6.02
C THR A 78 -14.70 -3.74 -6.28
N GLY A 79 -14.21 -2.51 -6.30
CA GLY A 79 -12.79 -2.18 -6.41
C GLY A 79 -12.30 -1.91 -7.83
N CYS A 80 -10.98 -2.05 -8.03
CA CYS A 80 -10.34 -1.61 -9.27
C CYS A 80 -10.72 -2.47 -10.48
N LEU A 81 -10.85 -3.80 -10.32
CA LEU A 81 -11.30 -4.68 -11.40
C LEU A 81 -12.75 -4.34 -11.79
N ALA A 82 -13.61 -4.18 -10.79
CA ALA A 82 -15.00 -3.78 -10.97
C ALA A 82 -15.11 -2.45 -11.74
N GLN A 83 -14.32 -1.45 -11.39
CA GLN A 83 -14.27 -0.16 -12.08
C GLN A 83 -13.78 -0.28 -13.52
N ARG A 84 -12.86 -1.19 -13.79
CA ARG A 84 -12.26 -1.36 -15.12
C ARG A 84 -13.17 -2.09 -16.10
N TYR A 85 -13.72 -3.23 -15.69
CA TYR A 85 -14.45 -4.15 -16.56
C TYR A 85 -15.98 -4.02 -16.48
N LYS A 86 -16.51 -3.43 -15.42
CA LYS A 86 -17.93 -3.01 -15.34
C LYS A 86 -18.90 -4.12 -15.73
N GLN A 87 -19.68 -3.89 -16.79
CA GLN A 87 -20.72 -4.81 -17.28
C GLN A 87 -20.14 -6.17 -17.72
N GLU A 88 -18.89 -6.21 -18.22
CA GLU A 88 -18.26 -7.45 -18.67
C GLU A 88 -18.18 -8.50 -17.54
N ILE A 89 -18.03 -8.04 -16.27
CA ILE A 89 -18.01 -8.97 -15.13
C ILE A 89 -19.34 -9.72 -15.00
N ILE A 90 -20.47 -9.02 -15.12
CA ILE A 90 -21.81 -9.65 -15.03
C ILE A 90 -22.08 -10.49 -16.27
N ASP A 91 -21.63 -10.05 -17.44
CA ASP A 91 -21.85 -10.77 -18.69
C ASP A 91 -21.09 -12.10 -18.76
N GLU A 92 -19.87 -12.13 -18.21
CA GLU A 92 -19.00 -13.33 -18.19
C GLU A 92 -19.21 -14.21 -16.93
N ILE A 93 -19.63 -13.62 -15.80
CA ILE A 93 -19.87 -14.31 -14.53
C ILE A 93 -21.29 -13.97 -14.04
N PRO A 94 -22.32 -14.66 -14.56
CA PRO A 94 -23.74 -14.35 -14.24
C PRO A 94 -24.13 -14.51 -12.77
N GLU A 95 -23.30 -15.17 -11.96
CA GLU A 95 -23.47 -15.34 -10.53
C GLU A 95 -23.25 -14.03 -9.77
N VAL A 96 -22.54 -13.05 -10.35
CA VAL A 96 -22.34 -11.70 -9.78
C VAL A 96 -23.63 -10.92 -9.93
N ASP A 97 -24.19 -10.44 -8.80
CA ASP A 97 -25.41 -9.66 -8.80
C ASP A 97 -25.15 -8.17 -9.02
N VAL A 98 -24.20 -7.60 -8.25
CA VAL A 98 -23.92 -6.16 -8.30
C VAL A 98 -22.42 -5.91 -8.45
N VAL A 99 -22.10 -4.95 -9.31
CA VAL A 99 -20.74 -4.42 -9.51
C VAL A 99 -20.69 -2.97 -9.07
N LEU A 100 -19.82 -2.66 -8.08
CA LEU A 100 -19.59 -1.33 -7.56
C LEU A 100 -18.27 -0.75 -8.04
N GLY A 101 -18.27 0.49 -8.51
CA GLY A 101 -17.05 1.22 -8.85
C GLY A 101 -16.23 1.66 -7.63
N THR A 102 -14.98 2.06 -7.89
CA THR A 102 -14.02 2.50 -6.86
C THR A 102 -14.43 3.76 -6.10
N THR A 103 -15.35 4.55 -6.63
CA THR A 103 -15.90 5.76 -6.01
C THR A 103 -17.35 5.58 -5.51
N SER A 104 -17.85 4.34 -5.50
CA SER A 104 -19.21 3.99 -5.05
C SER A 104 -19.22 3.12 -3.79
N TYR A 105 -18.07 2.94 -3.13
CA TYR A 105 -17.96 2.05 -1.96
C TYR A 105 -18.82 2.50 -0.76
N ASP A 106 -19.20 3.77 -0.69
CA ASP A 106 -20.15 4.31 0.29
C ASP A 106 -21.58 3.78 0.11
N LYS A 107 -21.90 3.21 -1.05
CA LYS A 107 -23.20 2.62 -1.38
C LYS A 107 -23.25 1.09 -1.20
N ILE A 108 -22.30 0.53 -0.47
CA ILE A 108 -22.20 -0.93 -0.27
C ILE A 108 -23.48 -1.51 0.36
N VAL A 109 -24.15 -0.76 1.24
CA VAL A 109 -25.38 -1.21 1.89
C VAL A 109 -26.51 -1.34 0.88
N GLU A 110 -26.69 -0.33 0.03
CA GLU A 110 -27.69 -0.33 -1.05
C GLU A 110 -27.40 -1.47 -2.03
N ALA A 111 -26.15 -1.64 -2.42
CA ALA A 111 -25.72 -2.71 -3.34
C ALA A 111 -26.05 -4.12 -2.80
N VAL A 112 -25.81 -4.34 -1.50
CA VAL A 112 -26.18 -5.60 -0.85
C VAL A 112 -27.69 -5.81 -0.82
N GLU A 113 -28.46 -4.76 -0.53
CA GLU A 113 -29.94 -4.82 -0.51
C GLU A 113 -30.49 -5.11 -1.92
N GLU A 114 -29.97 -4.48 -2.96
CA GLU A 114 -30.33 -4.70 -4.37
C GLU A 114 -29.99 -6.11 -4.85
N ALA A 115 -28.80 -6.60 -4.52
CA ALA A 115 -28.39 -7.97 -4.82
C ALA A 115 -29.32 -9.01 -4.18
N LEU A 116 -29.77 -8.76 -2.94
CA LEU A 116 -30.71 -9.64 -2.23
C LEU A 116 -32.14 -9.58 -2.81
N GLU A 117 -32.52 -8.49 -3.49
CA GLU A 117 -33.76 -8.39 -4.26
C GLU A 117 -33.68 -9.09 -5.62
N GLY A 118 -32.54 -9.65 -5.98
CA GLY A 118 -32.31 -10.34 -7.25
C GLY A 118 -32.13 -9.38 -8.43
N LYS A 119 -31.73 -8.14 -8.17
CA LYS A 119 -31.32 -7.18 -9.22
C LYS A 119 -29.91 -7.51 -9.67
N SER A 120 -29.65 -7.27 -10.95
CA SER A 120 -28.32 -7.34 -11.53
C SER A 120 -27.98 -5.94 -12.05
N GLU A 121 -27.07 -5.24 -11.37
CA GLU A 121 -26.80 -3.83 -11.62
C GLU A 121 -25.30 -3.52 -11.58
N VAL A 122 -24.89 -2.52 -12.39
CA VAL A 122 -23.55 -1.91 -12.35
C VAL A 122 -23.68 -0.49 -11.83
N GLU A 123 -23.18 -0.23 -10.64
CA GLU A 123 -23.27 1.09 -10.00
C GLU A 123 -21.91 1.80 -10.00
N LEU A 124 -21.77 2.81 -10.84
CA LEU A 124 -20.56 3.61 -11.00
C LEU A 124 -20.90 5.08 -10.76
N ALA A 125 -20.32 5.67 -9.73
CA ALA A 125 -20.31 7.12 -9.55
C ALA A 125 -19.29 7.77 -10.50
N ASP A 126 -19.26 9.10 -10.54
CA ASP A 126 -18.19 9.84 -11.22
C ASP A 126 -16.84 9.38 -10.64
N ILE A 127 -15.93 8.95 -11.53
CA ILE A 127 -14.61 8.46 -11.13
C ILE A 127 -13.79 9.50 -10.34
N ASN A 128 -14.14 10.77 -10.46
CA ASN A 128 -13.54 11.87 -9.70
C ASN A 128 -14.34 12.24 -8.44
N ALA A 129 -15.37 11.50 -8.07
CA ALA A 129 -16.01 11.66 -6.77
C ALA A 129 -15.04 11.25 -5.65
N LEU A 130 -15.22 11.85 -4.48
CA LEU A 130 -14.49 11.50 -3.26
C LEU A 130 -15.52 11.22 -2.18
N PRO A 131 -16.01 9.97 -2.06
CA PRO A 131 -16.97 9.62 -1.02
C PRO A 131 -16.29 9.71 0.35
N LEU A 132 -16.99 10.39 1.28
CA LEU A 132 -16.54 10.61 2.66
C LEU A 132 -17.69 10.27 3.63
N PRO A 133 -18.05 8.98 3.78
CA PRO A 133 -19.16 8.59 4.65
C PRO A 133 -18.88 8.94 6.12
N GLU A 134 -19.92 9.32 6.87
CA GLU A 134 -19.85 9.69 8.29
C GLU A 134 -19.97 8.45 9.20
N THR A 135 -19.23 7.39 8.89
CA THR A 135 -19.21 6.16 9.70
C THR A 135 -17.81 5.86 10.21
N LYS A 136 -17.77 5.16 11.35
CA LYS A 136 -16.49 4.62 11.86
C LYS A 136 -16.06 3.45 11.00
N ARG A 137 -14.81 3.47 10.62
CA ARG A 137 -14.15 2.37 9.90
C ARG A 137 -13.91 1.19 10.85
N LEU A 138 -14.15 -0.02 10.37
CA LEU A 138 -13.83 -1.24 11.10
C LEU A 138 -12.39 -1.65 10.73
N VAL A 139 -11.45 -1.42 11.65
CA VAL A 139 -10.01 -1.68 11.43
C VAL A 139 -9.74 -3.17 11.44
N THR A 140 -9.04 -3.68 10.43
CA THR A 140 -8.72 -5.09 10.25
C THR A 140 -7.21 -5.42 10.40
N THR A 141 -6.37 -4.43 10.65
CA THR A 141 -4.91 -4.54 10.76
C THR A 141 -4.39 -4.90 12.16
N GLY A 142 -5.12 -5.70 12.94
CA GLY A 142 -4.71 -6.08 14.29
C GLY A 142 -4.86 -5.00 15.37
N GLY A 143 -5.30 -3.79 15.02
CA GLY A 143 -5.69 -2.72 15.95
C GLY A 143 -4.56 -1.85 16.49
N HIS A 144 -3.29 -2.15 16.24
CA HIS A 144 -2.15 -1.36 16.73
C HIS A 144 -1.60 -0.40 15.66
N TYR A 145 -1.83 -0.67 14.39
CA TYR A 145 -1.57 0.25 13.28
C TYR A 145 -2.78 0.36 12.35
N ALA A 146 -2.86 1.43 11.59
CA ALA A 146 -3.87 1.59 10.55
C ALA A 146 -3.33 2.46 9.40
N TYR A 147 -3.83 2.17 8.20
CA TYR A 147 -3.59 3.04 7.05
C TYR A 147 -4.53 4.23 7.08
N LEU A 148 -4.00 5.42 6.81
CA LEU A 148 -4.77 6.65 6.65
C LEU A 148 -4.68 7.11 5.19
N LYS A 149 -5.77 6.93 4.44
CA LYS A 149 -5.83 7.32 3.03
C LYS A 149 -6.06 8.83 2.91
N ILE A 150 -4.99 9.57 2.57
CA ILE A 150 -5.01 11.04 2.56
C ILE A 150 -5.46 11.66 1.24
N ALA A 151 -5.44 10.87 0.16
CA ALA A 151 -5.90 11.30 -1.17
C ALA A 151 -6.29 10.08 -2.01
N GLU A 152 -6.98 10.34 -3.12
CA GLU A 152 -7.41 9.36 -4.11
C GLU A 152 -7.04 9.82 -5.53
N GLY A 153 -6.67 8.87 -6.41
CA GLY A 153 -6.32 9.16 -7.80
C GLY A 153 -4.90 9.70 -7.99
N CYS A 154 -4.49 9.91 -9.25
CA CYS A 154 -3.14 10.37 -9.57
C CYS A 154 -3.09 11.09 -10.92
N ASP A 155 -2.42 12.26 -10.98
CA ASP A 155 -2.26 13.08 -12.17
C ASP A 155 -0.88 12.91 -12.85
N LYS A 156 -0.07 11.93 -12.43
CA LYS A 156 1.27 11.72 -13.00
C LYS A 156 1.25 11.13 -14.40
N HIS A 157 0.25 10.31 -14.73
CA HIS A 157 0.07 9.67 -16.02
C HIS A 157 1.31 8.91 -16.52
N CYS A 158 1.97 8.16 -15.63
CA CYS A 158 3.06 7.26 -16.02
C CYS A 158 2.57 6.28 -17.09
N THR A 159 3.38 6.02 -18.12
CA THR A 159 2.94 5.30 -19.32
C THR A 159 2.57 3.83 -19.09
N TYR A 160 3.06 3.24 -17.99
CA TYR A 160 2.76 1.86 -17.57
C TYR A 160 1.56 1.75 -16.62
N CYS A 161 0.99 2.87 -16.17
CA CYS A 161 0.10 2.88 -15.01
C CYS A 161 -1.37 3.05 -15.41
N ILE A 162 -2.21 2.14 -14.90
CA ILE A 162 -3.66 2.14 -15.13
C ILE A 162 -4.44 3.03 -14.13
N ILE A 163 -3.80 3.49 -13.06
CA ILE A 163 -4.45 4.20 -11.95
C ILE A 163 -5.34 5.37 -12.38
N PRO A 164 -4.93 6.27 -13.29
CA PRO A 164 -5.81 7.37 -13.70
C PRO A 164 -7.15 6.91 -14.29
N LYS A 165 -7.19 5.70 -14.88
CA LYS A 165 -8.40 5.13 -15.48
C LYS A 165 -9.31 4.43 -14.47
N VAL A 166 -8.75 3.92 -13.35
CA VAL A 166 -9.50 3.14 -12.37
C VAL A 166 -9.72 3.87 -11.05
N ARG A 167 -8.95 4.95 -10.79
CA ARG A 167 -9.04 5.78 -9.56
C ARG A 167 -9.24 7.27 -9.86
N GLY A 168 -9.17 7.68 -11.13
CA GLY A 168 -9.39 9.08 -11.55
C GLY A 168 -8.24 10.02 -11.25
N ASN A 169 -8.56 11.32 -11.35
CA ASN A 169 -7.61 12.40 -11.05
C ASN A 169 -7.32 12.51 -9.56
N TYR A 170 -6.22 13.18 -9.21
CA TYR A 170 -5.81 13.40 -7.84
C TYR A 170 -6.83 14.23 -7.04
N ARG A 171 -7.20 13.77 -5.86
CA ARG A 171 -8.16 14.44 -4.96
C ARG A 171 -7.73 14.23 -3.51
N SER A 172 -7.36 15.32 -2.82
CA SER A 172 -7.01 15.30 -1.40
C SER A 172 -8.25 15.18 -0.51
N VAL A 173 -8.14 14.40 0.54
CA VAL A 173 -9.13 14.41 1.63
C VAL A 173 -8.90 15.67 2.48
N PRO A 174 -9.94 16.44 2.85
CA PRO A 174 -9.78 17.62 3.70
C PRO A 174 -9.07 17.30 5.03
N MET A 175 -8.15 18.17 5.45
CA MET A 175 -7.28 17.94 6.63
C MET A 175 -8.10 17.68 7.92
N GLU A 176 -9.16 18.43 8.13
CA GLU A 176 -10.04 18.30 9.29
C GLU A 176 -10.68 16.91 9.36
N ARG A 177 -10.98 16.34 8.19
CA ARG A 177 -11.54 14.99 8.08
C ARG A 177 -10.50 13.93 8.47
N LEU A 178 -9.27 14.10 7.98
CA LEU A 178 -8.15 13.20 8.31
C LEU A 178 -7.78 13.24 9.79
N ILE A 179 -7.78 14.44 10.40
CA ILE A 179 -7.52 14.59 11.84
C ILE A 179 -8.62 13.90 12.67
N LYS A 180 -9.90 14.07 12.27
CA LYS A 180 -11.01 13.38 12.92
C LYS A 180 -10.87 11.86 12.82
N GLU A 181 -10.60 11.34 11.62
CA GLU A 181 -10.41 9.91 11.40
C GLU A 181 -9.22 9.36 12.20
N ALA A 182 -8.08 10.06 12.19
CA ALA A 182 -6.90 9.70 12.97
C ALA A 182 -7.18 9.66 14.47
N GLN A 183 -7.99 10.58 15.00
CA GLN A 183 -8.42 10.54 16.40
C GLN A 183 -9.32 9.33 16.68
N GLU A 184 -10.28 9.04 15.82
CA GLU A 184 -11.17 7.88 15.94
C GLU A 184 -10.40 6.55 15.91
N LEU A 185 -9.36 6.45 15.05
CA LEU A 185 -8.46 5.30 14.99
C LEU A 185 -7.65 5.16 16.30
N THR A 186 -7.14 6.27 16.80
CA THR A 186 -6.37 6.30 18.06
C THR A 186 -7.25 5.88 19.25
N ASP A 187 -8.49 6.32 19.30
CA ASP A 187 -9.47 5.94 20.33
C ASP A 187 -9.79 4.43 20.30
N GLN A 188 -9.56 3.76 19.17
CA GLN A 188 -9.66 2.31 19.00
C GLN A 188 -8.36 1.57 19.38
N GLY A 189 -7.28 2.28 19.73
CA GLY A 189 -6.02 1.68 20.16
C GLY A 189 -4.86 1.74 19.15
N VAL A 190 -5.08 2.34 17.97
CA VAL A 190 -4.06 2.52 16.94
C VAL A 190 -2.93 3.41 17.46
N LYS A 191 -1.69 2.95 17.33
CA LYS A 191 -0.47 3.64 17.77
C LYS A 191 0.42 4.08 16.60
N GLU A 192 0.29 3.44 15.41
CA GLU A 192 0.97 3.85 14.19
C GLU A 192 -0.06 4.21 13.11
N LEU A 193 0.10 5.41 12.51
CA LEU A 193 -0.62 5.81 11.31
C LEU A 193 0.31 5.70 10.10
N ILE A 194 -0.15 5.01 9.07
CA ILE A 194 0.58 4.87 7.80
C ILE A 194 -0.19 5.66 6.74
N LEU A 195 0.37 6.79 6.33
CA LEU A 195 -0.25 7.67 5.35
C LEU A 195 -0.07 7.11 3.94
N VAL A 196 -1.18 6.93 3.26
CA VAL A 196 -1.22 6.32 1.93
C VAL A 196 -2.08 7.13 0.96
N ALA A 197 -1.65 7.14 -0.29
CA ALA A 197 -2.37 7.60 -1.48
C ALA A 197 -1.71 6.95 -2.69
N GLN A 198 -2.16 7.25 -3.91
CA GLN A 198 -1.39 6.91 -5.11
C GLN A 198 -0.16 7.81 -5.27
N GLU A 199 -0.21 8.98 -4.65
CA GLU A 199 0.86 9.96 -4.51
C GLU A 199 0.63 10.76 -3.23
N THR A 200 1.51 10.67 -2.25
CA THR A 200 1.32 11.32 -0.94
C THR A 200 1.95 12.72 -0.88
N THR A 201 3.03 12.95 -1.62
CA THR A 201 3.86 14.17 -1.50
C THR A 201 3.20 15.45 -1.99
N VAL A 202 2.20 15.37 -2.88
CA VAL A 202 1.46 16.53 -3.39
C VAL A 202 0.19 16.84 -2.61
N TYR A 203 -0.03 16.19 -1.47
CA TYR A 203 -1.23 16.37 -0.65
C TYR A 203 -1.56 17.85 -0.42
N GLY A 204 -2.82 18.19 -0.65
CA GLY A 204 -3.39 19.51 -0.42
C GLY A 204 -3.20 20.50 -1.57
N GLN A 205 -2.40 20.18 -2.59
CA GLN A 205 -2.15 21.11 -3.69
C GLN A 205 -3.44 21.46 -4.46
N ASP A 206 -4.33 20.50 -4.61
CA ASP A 206 -5.63 20.65 -5.30
C ASP A 206 -6.66 21.46 -4.51
N ILE A 207 -6.70 21.31 -3.18
CA ILE A 207 -7.72 21.95 -2.33
C ILE A 207 -7.23 23.19 -1.58
N TYR A 208 -5.90 23.31 -1.31
CA TYR A 208 -5.32 24.45 -0.58
C TYR A 208 -4.42 25.32 -1.46
N GLY A 209 -4.14 24.92 -2.72
CA GLY A 209 -3.29 25.66 -3.65
C GLY A 209 -1.78 25.51 -3.38
N GLU A 210 -1.39 24.69 -2.42
CA GLU A 210 0.01 24.40 -2.05
C GLU A 210 0.18 23.00 -1.50
N LYS A 211 1.38 22.41 -1.61
CA LYS A 211 1.72 21.15 -0.94
C LYS A 211 1.58 21.32 0.58
N SER A 212 0.69 20.56 1.19
CA SER A 212 0.31 20.71 2.60
C SER A 212 0.59 19.47 3.46
N LEU A 213 1.32 18.47 2.93
CA LEU A 213 1.65 17.26 3.68
C LEU A 213 2.37 17.58 5.00
N HIS A 214 3.36 18.47 4.99
CA HIS A 214 4.08 18.91 6.19
C HIS A 214 3.16 19.53 7.25
N LYS A 215 2.06 20.19 6.85
CA LYS A 215 1.07 20.76 7.78
C LYS A 215 0.21 19.66 8.38
N LEU A 216 -0.28 18.74 7.54
CA LEU A 216 -1.02 17.57 8.00
C LEU A 216 -0.21 16.75 9.02
N LEU A 217 1.06 16.49 8.73
CA LEU A 217 1.95 15.76 9.64
C LEU A 217 2.09 16.44 10.99
N LYS A 218 2.26 17.76 11.03
CA LYS A 218 2.32 18.54 12.30
C LYS A 218 1.06 18.37 13.12
N GLU A 219 -0.12 18.45 12.50
CA GLU A 219 -1.40 18.28 13.19
C GLU A 219 -1.58 16.85 13.70
N LEU A 220 -1.25 15.84 12.89
CA LEU A 220 -1.32 14.43 13.30
C LEU A 220 -0.37 14.13 14.47
N CYS A 221 0.80 14.75 14.51
CA CYS A 221 1.75 14.63 15.63
C CYS A 221 1.20 15.14 16.97
N GLN A 222 0.18 16.03 16.97
CA GLN A 222 -0.47 16.51 18.19
C GLN A 222 -1.43 15.50 18.81
N ILE A 223 -1.86 14.48 18.06
CA ILE A 223 -2.80 13.46 18.55
C ILE A 223 -2.11 12.62 19.63
N LYS A 224 -2.72 12.58 20.83
CA LYS A 224 -2.24 11.74 21.92
C LYS A 224 -2.52 10.27 21.59
N GLY A 225 -1.55 9.41 21.90
CA GLY A 225 -1.65 7.95 21.63
C GLY A 225 -0.93 7.53 20.36
N ILE A 226 -0.88 8.36 19.32
CA ILE A 226 -0.02 8.11 18.16
C ILE A 226 1.44 8.18 18.59
N ARG A 227 2.18 7.13 18.22
CA ARG A 227 3.62 6.97 18.48
C ARG A 227 4.43 7.04 17.21
N TRP A 228 3.92 6.49 16.11
CA TRP A 228 4.54 6.49 14.79
C TRP A 228 3.61 7.01 13.71
N ILE A 229 4.17 7.78 12.79
CA ILE A 229 3.56 8.21 11.54
C ILE A 229 4.53 7.86 10.42
N ARG A 230 4.09 7.04 9.48
CA ARG A 230 4.88 6.55 8.35
C ARG A 230 4.33 7.06 7.04
N LEU A 231 5.21 7.34 6.08
CA LEU A 231 4.84 7.80 4.75
C LEU A 231 5.14 6.73 3.70
N LEU A 232 4.15 6.37 2.90
CA LEU A 232 4.31 5.52 1.73
C LEU A 232 3.94 6.28 0.46
N TYR A 233 4.40 5.79 -0.71
CA TYR A 233 4.09 6.31 -2.05
C TYR A 233 4.51 7.78 -2.24
N CYS A 234 5.74 8.11 -1.91
CA CYS A 234 6.33 9.43 -2.11
C CYS A 234 7.05 9.51 -3.46
N TYR A 235 6.73 10.52 -4.26
CA TYR A 235 7.47 10.75 -5.50
C TYR A 235 8.76 11.51 -5.23
N PRO A 236 9.94 11.02 -5.68
CA PRO A 236 11.23 11.65 -5.40
C PRO A 236 11.31 13.11 -5.83
N GLU A 237 10.77 13.43 -7.01
CA GLU A 237 10.73 14.77 -7.56
C GLU A 237 9.82 15.76 -6.84
N GLU A 238 8.98 15.28 -5.94
CA GLU A 238 8.04 16.10 -5.16
C GLU A 238 8.49 16.34 -3.73
N ILE A 239 9.60 15.70 -3.29
CA ILE A 239 10.20 15.93 -1.96
C ILE A 239 10.70 17.38 -1.87
N ASP A 240 10.22 18.12 -0.88
CA ASP A 240 10.60 19.51 -0.63
C ASP A 240 11.22 19.71 0.76
N ASP A 241 11.77 20.90 0.97
CA ASP A 241 12.43 21.26 2.22
C ASP A 241 11.48 21.26 3.42
N ASN A 242 10.20 21.58 3.22
CA ASN A 242 9.20 21.57 4.29
C ASN A 242 8.94 20.16 4.80
N LEU A 243 8.86 19.18 3.88
CA LEU A 243 8.70 17.78 4.26
C LEU A 243 9.93 17.27 5.01
N ILE A 244 11.14 17.53 4.50
CA ILE A 244 12.40 17.14 5.16
C ILE A 244 12.48 17.75 6.56
N GLN A 245 12.13 19.02 6.70
CA GLN A 245 12.20 19.74 7.98
C GLN A 245 11.22 19.16 9.01
N VAL A 246 9.97 18.88 8.63
CA VAL A 246 8.99 18.30 9.57
C VAL A 246 9.38 16.88 9.99
N MET A 247 9.92 16.08 9.08
CA MET A 247 10.41 14.73 9.42
C MET A 247 11.56 14.78 10.41
N LYS A 248 12.46 15.76 10.28
CA LYS A 248 13.59 15.96 11.16
C LYS A 248 13.20 16.49 12.56
N GLU A 249 12.15 17.32 12.63
CA GLU A 249 11.74 18.00 13.88
C GLU A 249 10.77 17.15 14.73
N GLU A 250 9.92 16.33 14.09
CA GLU A 250 8.81 15.65 14.77
C GLU A 250 9.18 14.18 15.06
N PRO A 251 9.43 13.82 16.32
CA PRO A 251 9.95 12.50 16.69
C PRO A 251 8.93 11.35 16.49
N LYS A 252 7.67 11.65 16.21
CA LYS A 252 6.65 10.64 15.87
C LYS A 252 6.71 10.23 14.41
N ILE A 253 7.31 11.04 13.54
CA ILE A 253 7.44 10.70 12.13
C ILE A 253 8.61 9.72 11.99
N CYS A 254 8.33 8.55 11.46
CA CYS A 254 9.37 7.56 11.17
C CYS A 254 10.36 8.16 10.16
N HIS A 255 11.65 8.05 10.44
CA HIS A 255 12.70 8.35 9.46
C HIS A 255 12.72 7.24 8.40
N TYR A 256 11.65 7.19 7.63
CA TYR A 256 11.37 6.19 6.60
C TYR A 256 10.60 6.85 5.45
N LEU A 257 11.05 6.64 4.22
CA LEU A 257 10.33 7.08 3.03
C LEU A 257 10.31 5.96 1.99
N ASP A 258 9.12 5.67 1.49
CA ASP A 258 8.93 4.85 0.29
C ASP A 258 8.95 5.76 -0.94
N LEU A 259 10.01 5.64 -1.74
CA LEU A 259 10.35 6.47 -2.90
C LEU A 259 10.41 5.59 -4.17
N PRO A 260 9.30 5.21 -4.80
CA PRO A 260 9.31 4.38 -6.01
C PRO A 260 9.91 5.14 -7.19
N ILE A 261 11.21 4.94 -7.45
CA ILE A 261 11.95 5.60 -8.54
C ILE A 261 11.67 4.97 -9.91
N GLN A 262 11.32 3.69 -9.93
CA GLN A 262 10.98 2.82 -11.06
C GLN A 262 12.15 2.44 -11.95
N HIS A 263 13.10 3.32 -12.24
CA HIS A 263 14.31 3.08 -13.04
C HIS A 263 15.38 4.14 -12.76
N ALA A 264 16.63 3.92 -13.19
CA ALA A 264 17.72 4.89 -13.05
C ALA A 264 18.19 5.47 -14.40
N SER A 265 17.90 4.82 -15.53
CA SER A 265 18.27 5.38 -16.84
C SER A 265 17.33 6.50 -17.28
N ASP A 266 17.91 7.66 -17.61
CA ASP A 266 17.16 8.84 -18.08
C ASP A 266 16.29 8.54 -19.31
N ALA A 267 16.78 7.69 -20.21
CA ALA A 267 16.05 7.32 -21.42
C ALA A 267 14.78 6.52 -21.10
N ILE A 268 14.87 5.58 -20.14
CA ILE A 268 13.74 4.76 -19.69
C ILE A 268 12.79 5.59 -18.83
N LEU A 269 13.29 6.37 -17.88
CA LEU A 269 12.47 7.29 -17.08
C LEU A 269 11.62 8.19 -17.95
N LYS A 270 12.19 8.74 -19.02
CA LYS A 270 11.45 9.54 -20.00
C LYS A 270 10.37 8.74 -20.73
N LYS A 271 10.65 7.50 -21.16
CA LYS A 271 9.65 6.62 -21.79
C LYS A 271 8.54 6.23 -20.79
N MET A 272 8.87 6.05 -19.53
CA MET A 272 7.92 5.80 -18.45
C MET A 272 7.03 7.02 -18.13
N GLY A 273 7.36 8.21 -18.67
CA GLY A 273 6.65 9.44 -18.34
C GLY A 273 7.01 10.02 -16.97
N ARG A 274 8.15 9.58 -16.38
CA ARG A 274 8.68 10.14 -15.14
C ARG A 274 9.31 11.52 -15.40
N ARG A 275 9.12 12.43 -14.45
CA ARG A 275 9.57 13.83 -14.56
C ARG A 275 10.84 14.05 -13.73
N THR A 276 11.71 13.07 -13.71
CA THR A 276 12.97 13.06 -12.97
C THR A 276 14.10 12.55 -13.85
N SER A 277 15.34 12.72 -13.40
CA SER A 277 16.55 12.17 -14.02
C SER A 277 17.39 11.43 -12.98
N LYS A 278 18.34 10.59 -13.44
CA LYS A 278 19.31 9.90 -12.56
C LYS A 278 19.99 10.88 -11.59
N GLN A 279 20.45 12.03 -12.10
CA GLN A 279 21.12 13.03 -11.27
C GLN A 279 20.18 13.64 -10.21
N GLN A 280 18.92 13.92 -10.57
CA GLN A 280 17.93 14.43 -9.61
C GLN A 280 17.60 13.41 -8.52
N LEU A 281 17.56 12.11 -8.86
CA LEU A 281 17.38 11.03 -7.88
C LEU A 281 18.58 10.98 -6.92
N ILE A 282 19.82 11.03 -7.42
CA ILE A 282 21.04 11.09 -6.60
C ILE A 282 21.01 12.30 -5.67
N ASP A 283 20.68 13.48 -6.18
CA ASP A 283 20.63 14.72 -5.41
C ASP A 283 19.59 14.63 -4.28
N THR A 284 18.40 14.09 -4.56
CA THR A 284 17.32 13.92 -3.57
C THR A 284 17.72 12.92 -2.48
N ILE A 285 18.24 11.75 -2.84
CA ILE A 285 18.67 10.70 -1.91
C ILE A 285 19.81 11.20 -1.03
N THR A 286 20.81 11.84 -1.65
CA THR A 286 21.96 12.43 -0.91
C THR A 286 21.51 13.50 0.07
N LYS A 287 20.59 14.37 -0.34
CA LYS A 287 20.01 15.40 0.52
C LYS A 287 19.26 14.79 1.71
N LEU A 288 18.40 13.80 1.47
CA LEU A 288 17.66 13.10 2.52
C LEU A 288 18.61 12.51 3.56
N ARG A 289 19.62 11.76 3.14
CA ARG A 289 20.60 11.14 4.04
C ARG A 289 21.47 12.15 4.79
N LYS A 290 21.76 13.29 4.16
CA LYS A 290 22.49 14.39 4.83
C LYS A 290 21.66 15.05 5.92
N GLU A 291 20.38 15.32 5.65
CA GLU A 291 19.50 16.03 6.59
C GLU A 291 18.92 15.11 7.68
N ILE A 292 18.73 13.83 7.38
CA ILE A 292 18.20 12.79 8.28
C ILE A 292 19.14 11.56 8.17
N PRO A 293 20.26 11.54 8.92
CA PRO A 293 21.31 10.53 8.73
C PRO A 293 20.91 9.07 9.00
N ASP A 294 19.85 8.86 9.74
CA ASP A 294 19.30 7.53 10.08
C ASP A 294 18.05 7.17 9.24
N ILE A 295 17.81 7.90 8.15
CA ILE A 295 16.65 7.61 7.29
C ILE A 295 16.78 6.25 6.61
N ALA A 296 15.71 5.47 6.64
CA ALA A 296 15.55 4.27 5.85
C ALA A 296 14.79 4.63 4.55
N LEU A 297 15.41 4.38 3.41
CA LEU A 297 14.84 4.63 2.10
C LEU A 297 14.40 3.29 1.47
N ARG A 298 13.10 3.21 1.20
CA ARG A 298 12.52 2.13 0.41
C ARG A 298 12.32 2.60 -1.02
N THR A 299 12.60 1.74 -1.98
CA THR A 299 12.32 2.02 -3.39
C THR A 299 11.67 0.85 -4.10
N THR A 300 11.13 1.14 -5.28
CA THR A 300 10.57 0.14 -6.19
C THR A 300 11.13 0.40 -7.58
N LEU A 301 11.53 -0.69 -8.25
CA LEU A 301 12.02 -0.70 -9.63
C LEU A 301 11.11 -1.53 -10.52
N ILE A 302 11.08 -1.18 -11.80
CA ILE A 302 10.46 -1.97 -12.86
C ILE A 302 11.56 -2.32 -13.86
N THR A 303 11.79 -3.60 -14.06
CA THR A 303 12.76 -4.14 -15.02
C THR A 303 12.08 -4.67 -16.27
N GLY A 304 12.79 -4.67 -17.40
CA GLY A 304 12.25 -5.13 -18.67
C GLY A 304 11.20 -4.22 -19.29
N PHE A 305 11.28 -2.91 -19.02
CA PHE A 305 10.41 -1.92 -19.66
C PHE A 305 10.68 -1.87 -21.20
N PRO A 306 9.66 -1.64 -22.06
CA PRO A 306 9.82 -1.67 -23.50
C PRO A 306 11.03 -0.87 -24.03
N GLY A 307 11.93 -1.56 -24.70
CA GLY A 307 13.17 -1.00 -25.26
C GLY A 307 14.27 -0.70 -24.22
N GLU A 308 14.23 -1.31 -23.06
CA GLU A 308 15.34 -1.32 -22.08
C GLU A 308 16.48 -2.18 -22.62
N THR A 309 17.67 -1.60 -22.76
CA THR A 309 18.87 -2.34 -23.23
C THR A 309 19.64 -2.97 -22.07
N GLN A 310 20.60 -3.83 -22.38
CA GLN A 310 21.47 -4.42 -21.36
C GLN A 310 22.31 -3.36 -20.64
N GLU A 311 22.81 -2.36 -21.36
CA GLU A 311 23.56 -1.25 -20.75
C GLU A 311 22.73 -0.43 -19.80
N GLN A 312 21.41 -0.29 -20.06
CA GLN A 312 20.50 0.42 -19.17
C GLN A 312 20.14 -0.40 -17.92
N HIS A 313 20.08 -1.72 -18.04
CA HIS A 313 19.98 -2.61 -16.88
C HIS A 313 21.25 -2.51 -16.00
N GLU A 314 22.44 -2.58 -16.61
CA GLU A 314 23.71 -2.39 -15.89
C GLU A 314 23.78 -1.01 -15.20
N GLU A 315 23.25 0.03 -15.83
CA GLU A 315 23.13 1.37 -15.22
C GLU A 315 22.23 1.37 -13.97
N VAL A 316 21.17 0.54 -13.94
CA VAL A 316 20.33 0.35 -12.74
C VAL A 316 21.10 -0.40 -11.65
N MET A 317 21.83 -1.44 -12.01
CA MET A 317 22.67 -2.21 -11.07
C MET A 317 23.69 -1.30 -10.38
N GLU A 318 24.47 -0.51 -11.17
CA GLU A 318 25.41 0.48 -10.63
C GLU A 318 24.72 1.48 -9.71
N PHE A 319 23.52 1.97 -10.07
CA PHE A 319 22.78 2.92 -9.26
C PHE A 319 22.32 2.30 -7.93
N VAL A 320 21.86 1.06 -7.92
CA VAL A 320 21.46 0.34 -6.70
C VAL A 320 22.65 0.14 -5.77
N ASP A 321 23.80 -0.28 -6.33
CA ASP A 321 25.06 -0.45 -5.59
C ASP A 321 25.55 0.87 -4.96
N GLU A 322 25.50 1.98 -5.72
CA GLU A 322 25.90 3.30 -5.22
C GLU A 322 24.93 3.88 -4.17
N MET A 323 23.63 3.62 -4.32
CA MET A 323 22.61 4.20 -3.45
C MET A 323 22.31 3.34 -2.22
N GLU A 324 22.62 2.07 -2.20
CA GLU A 324 22.48 1.16 -1.05
C GLU A 324 21.13 1.35 -0.31
N PHE A 325 20.01 1.14 -1.02
CA PHE A 325 18.69 1.30 -0.41
C PHE A 325 18.50 0.30 0.74
N GLU A 326 17.88 0.77 1.82
CA GLU A 326 17.55 -0.08 2.98
C GLU A 326 16.48 -1.10 2.65
N ARG A 327 15.56 -0.76 1.75
CA ARG A 327 14.51 -1.66 1.25
C ARG A 327 14.31 -1.43 -0.24
N LEU A 328 14.23 -2.50 -1.01
CA LEU A 328 14.02 -2.42 -2.44
C LEU A 328 13.17 -3.60 -2.92
N GLY A 329 12.16 -3.30 -3.73
CA GLY A 329 11.38 -4.29 -4.45
C GLY A 329 11.52 -4.11 -5.97
N VAL A 330 11.63 -5.21 -6.71
CA VAL A 330 11.72 -5.20 -8.17
C VAL A 330 10.53 -5.94 -8.75
N PHE A 331 9.87 -5.33 -9.72
CA PHE A 331 8.80 -5.96 -10.50
C PHE A 331 9.22 -6.08 -11.95
N THR A 332 8.86 -7.17 -12.60
CA THR A 332 8.90 -7.25 -14.05
C THR A 332 7.83 -6.34 -14.65
N TYR A 333 8.13 -5.71 -15.78
CA TYR A 333 7.14 -4.90 -16.47
C TYR A 333 5.96 -5.76 -16.95
N SER A 334 4.75 -5.43 -16.46
CA SER A 334 3.49 -6.04 -16.87
C SER A 334 2.79 -5.16 -17.92
N PRO A 335 2.54 -5.66 -19.16
CA PRO A 335 1.88 -4.89 -20.20
C PRO A 335 0.36 -4.81 -19.95
N GLU A 336 -0.06 -3.80 -19.20
CA GLU A 336 -1.47 -3.59 -18.89
C GLU A 336 -2.21 -2.97 -20.07
N GLU A 337 -3.27 -3.62 -20.52
CA GLU A 337 -4.14 -3.09 -21.57
C GLU A 337 -4.61 -1.67 -21.25
N ASP A 338 -4.83 -0.88 -22.29
CA ASP A 338 -5.18 0.54 -22.17
C ASP A 338 -4.09 1.47 -21.58
N THR A 339 -2.89 0.97 -21.32
CA THR A 339 -1.75 1.82 -20.98
C THR A 339 -0.91 2.13 -22.21
N PRO A 340 -0.30 3.32 -22.31
CA PRO A 340 0.57 3.65 -23.45
C PRO A 340 1.74 2.67 -23.63
N ALA A 341 2.33 2.18 -22.53
CA ALA A 341 3.48 1.29 -22.58
C ALA A 341 3.16 -0.10 -23.17
N ALA A 342 1.91 -0.58 -23.02
CA ALA A 342 1.49 -1.86 -23.60
C ALA A 342 1.57 -1.90 -25.14
N THR A 343 1.50 -0.74 -25.78
CA THR A 343 1.56 -0.61 -27.25
C THR A 343 2.91 -0.11 -27.78
N MET A 344 3.88 0.09 -26.89
CA MET A 344 5.23 0.48 -27.29
C MET A 344 5.92 -0.65 -28.08
N PRO A 345 6.75 -0.33 -29.08
CA PRO A 345 7.61 -1.32 -29.71
C PRO A 345 8.67 -1.83 -28.74
N ASP A 346 9.39 -2.87 -29.18
CA ASP A 346 10.55 -3.42 -28.47
C ASP A 346 10.18 -3.95 -27.05
N GLN A 347 9.04 -4.65 -26.97
CA GLN A 347 8.67 -5.41 -25.77
C GLN A 347 9.77 -6.44 -25.46
N ILE A 348 10.06 -6.61 -24.18
CA ILE A 348 11.11 -7.52 -23.70
C ILE A 348 10.50 -8.88 -23.37
N ASP A 349 11.21 -9.95 -23.72
CA ASP A 349 10.78 -11.31 -23.41
C ASP A 349 10.75 -11.54 -21.89
N GLU A 350 9.80 -12.35 -21.41
CA GLU A 350 9.58 -12.55 -19.97
C GLU A 350 10.81 -13.11 -19.26
N GLU A 351 11.48 -14.11 -19.87
CA GLU A 351 12.72 -14.70 -19.36
C GLU A 351 13.80 -13.64 -19.09
N VAL A 352 13.96 -12.65 -20.00
CA VAL A 352 14.92 -11.54 -19.82
C VAL A 352 14.51 -10.60 -18.68
N LYS A 353 13.20 -10.37 -18.49
CA LYS A 353 12.72 -9.56 -17.38
C LYS A 353 12.97 -10.24 -16.04
N GLU A 354 12.71 -11.56 -15.96
CA GLU A 354 12.93 -12.37 -14.77
C GLU A 354 14.41 -12.45 -14.42
N ASP A 355 15.29 -12.66 -15.40
CA ASP A 355 16.75 -12.64 -15.20
C ASP A 355 17.21 -11.29 -14.63
N ARG A 356 16.76 -10.17 -15.22
CA ARG A 356 17.12 -8.83 -14.73
C ARG A 356 16.56 -8.53 -13.34
N GLN A 357 15.37 -9.04 -13.03
CA GLN A 357 14.81 -8.95 -11.68
C GLN A 357 15.68 -9.71 -10.68
N ALA A 358 16.07 -10.91 -11.02
CA ALA A 358 16.94 -11.74 -10.18
C ALA A 358 18.28 -11.07 -9.92
N ASP A 359 18.96 -10.52 -10.95
CA ASP A 359 20.22 -9.79 -10.81
C ASP A 359 20.14 -8.65 -9.78
N ILE A 360 19.08 -7.81 -9.88
CA ILE A 360 18.91 -6.67 -8.96
C ILE A 360 18.58 -7.17 -7.54
N MET A 361 17.76 -8.20 -7.42
CA MET A 361 17.39 -8.75 -6.11
C MET A 361 18.56 -9.44 -5.41
N GLU A 362 19.47 -10.10 -6.15
CA GLU A 362 20.71 -10.69 -5.61
C GLU A 362 21.63 -9.59 -5.07
N LEU A 363 21.85 -8.53 -5.85
CA LEU A 363 22.64 -7.37 -5.38
C LEU A 363 22.01 -6.73 -4.13
N GLN A 364 20.71 -6.51 -4.14
CA GLN A 364 20.01 -5.92 -2.99
C GLN A 364 20.10 -6.81 -1.75
N GLN A 365 20.10 -8.12 -1.91
CA GLN A 365 20.26 -9.05 -0.80
C GLN A 365 21.63 -8.88 -0.12
N GLU A 366 22.71 -8.75 -0.89
CA GLU A 366 24.06 -8.48 -0.35
C GLU A 366 24.07 -7.16 0.45
N ILE A 367 23.51 -6.09 -0.13
CA ILE A 367 23.41 -4.76 0.54
C ILE A 367 22.67 -4.86 1.87
N VAL A 368 21.52 -5.53 1.88
CA VAL A 368 20.69 -5.63 3.10
C VAL A 368 21.37 -6.47 4.18
N PHE A 369 22.12 -7.52 3.80
CA PHE A 369 22.84 -8.33 4.78
C PHE A 369 23.97 -7.55 5.44
N ASP A 370 24.72 -6.77 4.69
CA ASP A 370 25.76 -5.89 5.25
C ASP A 370 25.15 -4.83 6.19
N GLN A 371 24.05 -4.21 5.77
CA GLN A 371 23.34 -3.23 6.61
C GLN A 371 22.73 -3.87 7.89
N ALA A 372 22.26 -5.11 7.82
CA ALA A 372 21.73 -5.83 8.98
C ALA A 372 22.85 -6.18 9.98
N GLU A 373 24.04 -6.58 9.49
CA GLU A 373 25.22 -6.78 10.35
C GLU A 373 25.63 -5.50 11.05
N ASP A 374 25.58 -4.35 10.37
CA ASP A 374 25.86 -3.03 10.93
C ASP A 374 24.87 -2.61 12.03
N MET A 375 23.71 -3.24 12.11
CA MET A 375 22.74 -3.00 13.19
C MET A 375 23.09 -3.76 14.48
N ILE A 376 23.93 -4.77 14.44
CA ILE A 376 24.30 -5.58 15.63
C ILE A 376 24.94 -4.69 16.69
N GLY A 377 24.44 -4.78 17.91
CA GLY A 377 24.87 -3.98 19.06
C GLY A 377 24.15 -2.66 19.24
N LYS A 378 23.37 -2.20 18.25
CA LYS A 378 22.56 -0.97 18.36
C LYS A 378 21.29 -1.23 19.19
N GLU A 379 20.83 -0.18 19.84
CA GLU A 379 19.55 -0.14 20.54
C GLU A 379 18.47 0.44 19.60
N VAL A 380 17.37 -0.25 19.46
CA VAL A 380 16.24 0.17 18.59
C VAL A 380 14.93 0.14 19.37
N LEU A 381 14.02 1.02 19.01
CA LEU A 381 12.64 0.97 19.46
C LEU A 381 11.85 0.06 18.52
N VAL A 382 11.17 -0.93 19.10
CA VAL A 382 10.40 -1.94 18.39
C VAL A 382 8.94 -1.85 18.78
N MET A 383 8.05 -1.88 17.80
CA MET A 383 6.63 -2.12 18.02
C MET A 383 6.36 -3.62 17.88
N ILE A 384 5.78 -4.21 18.92
CA ILE A 384 5.48 -5.65 18.97
C ILE A 384 4.25 -5.93 18.09
N GLU A 385 4.38 -6.88 17.18
CA GLU A 385 3.31 -7.33 16.27
C GLU A 385 2.60 -8.58 16.81
N GLY A 386 3.32 -9.46 17.52
CA GLY A 386 2.76 -10.66 18.06
C GLY A 386 3.79 -11.56 18.76
N LYS A 387 3.30 -12.62 19.38
CA LYS A 387 4.13 -13.64 20.01
C LYS A 387 4.44 -14.76 19.01
N VAL A 388 5.69 -15.23 19.02
CA VAL A 388 6.07 -16.42 18.25
C VAL A 388 5.49 -17.65 18.96
N ALA A 389 4.84 -18.54 18.20
CA ALA A 389 4.21 -19.72 18.75
C ALA A 389 5.26 -20.64 19.38
N ASP A 390 4.97 -21.12 20.60
CA ASP A 390 5.80 -22.08 21.36
C ASP A 390 7.23 -21.60 21.71
N GLU A 391 7.51 -20.28 21.59
CA GLU A 391 8.82 -19.70 21.91
C GLU A 391 8.69 -18.54 22.93
N ASN A 392 9.80 -18.25 23.65
CA ASN A 392 9.93 -17.04 24.46
C ASN A 392 10.46 -15.88 23.59
N ALA A 393 9.75 -15.62 22.52
CA ALA A 393 10.11 -14.60 21.55
C ALA A 393 8.86 -13.90 21.02
N TYR A 394 9.06 -12.66 20.57
CA TYR A 394 8.05 -11.83 19.92
C TYR A 394 8.55 -11.38 18.57
N VAL A 395 7.65 -11.20 17.63
CA VAL A 395 7.91 -10.54 16.35
C VAL A 395 7.51 -9.09 16.46
N GLY A 396 8.31 -8.20 15.90
CA GLY A 396 8.03 -6.76 15.86
C GLY A 396 8.65 -6.08 14.65
N ARG A 397 8.45 -4.78 14.57
CA ARG A 397 9.03 -3.90 13.54
C ARG A 397 9.74 -2.71 14.17
N THR A 398 10.77 -2.24 13.48
CA THR A 398 11.40 -0.96 13.78
C THR A 398 10.76 0.18 12.96
N TYR A 399 11.19 1.42 13.21
CA TYR A 399 10.77 2.54 12.34
C TYR A 399 11.22 2.35 10.88
N ARG A 400 12.21 1.50 10.62
CA ARG A 400 12.78 1.22 9.29
C ARG A 400 11.93 0.27 8.44
N ASP A 401 10.84 -0.27 9.00
CA ASP A 401 10.10 -1.38 8.40
C ASP A 401 8.60 -1.09 8.36
N ALA A 402 8.03 -1.06 7.15
CA ALA A 402 6.59 -0.99 6.95
C ALA A 402 5.96 -2.39 7.09
N PRO A 403 4.72 -2.50 7.61
CA PRO A 403 4.08 -3.79 7.81
C PRO A 403 3.84 -4.52 6.49
N ASN A 404 4.02 -5.83 6.50
CA ASN A 404 3.75 -6.78 5.40
C ASN A 404 4.61 -6.61 4.14
N VAL A 405 5.57 -5.69 4.12
CA VAL A 405 6.42 -5.46 2.94
C VAL A 405 7.92 -5.41 3.22
N ASP A 406 8.30 -5.10 4.48
CA ASP A 406 9.71 -4.99 4.87
C ASP A 406 10.07 -6.08 5.92
N GLY A 407 11.30 -6.01 6.46
CA GLY A 407 11.80 -6.97 7.43
C GLY A 407 11.17 -6.86 8.82
N LEU A 408 11.46 -7.84 9.65
CA LEU A 408 10.98 -7.98 11.01
C LEU A 408 12.16 -7.97 12.00
N ILE A 409 11.85 -7.88 13.28
CA ILE A 409 12.81 -8.15 14.35
C ILE A 409 12.21 -9.17 15.32
N PHE A 410 12.96 -10.23 15.60
CA PHE A 410 12.63 -11.23 16.60
C PHE A 410 13.21 -10.82 17.96
N VAL A 411 12.36 -10.62 18.94
CA VAL A 411 12.72 -10.12 20.27
C VAL A 411 12.67 -11.25 21.28
N ASN A 412 13.82 -11.71 21.76
CA ASN A 412 13.93 -12.73 22.78
C ASN A 412 13.72 -12.10 24.17
N THR A 413 12.75 -12.60 24.92
CA THR A 413 12.47 -12.15 26.29
C THR A 413 11.56 -13.13 27.03
N ASP A 414 11.75 -13.21 28.35
CA ASP A 414 10.83 -13.92 29.28
C ASP A 414 9.72 -13.00 29.80
N GLU A 415 9.74 -11.69 29.47
CA GLU A 415 8.69 -10.74 29.86
C GLU A 415 7.48 -10.90 28.95
N GLU A 416 6.28 -10.69 29.50
CA GLU A 416 5.05 -10.66 28.72
C GLU A 416 4.88 -9.31 28.05
N LEU A 417 4.80 -9.32 26.71
CA LEU A 417 4.52 -8.16 25.86
C LEU A 417 3.19 -8.36 25.13
N MET A 418 2.51 -7.26 24.84
CA MET A 418 1.28 -7.27 24.06
C MET A 418 1.50 -6.67 22.67
N THR A 419 0.73 -7.13 21.71
CA THR A 419 0.67 -6.52 20.38
C THR A 419 0.43 -5.02 20.49
N GLY A 420 1.25 -4.24 19.79
CA GLY A 420 1.25 -2.77 19.83
C GLY A 420 2.06 -2.16 20.98
N ASP A 421 2.71 -2.96 21.84
CA ASP A 421 3.66 -2.41 22.81
C ASP A 421 4.92 -1.91 22.11
N PHE A 422 5.53 -0.89 22.71
CA PHE A 422 6.83 -0.38 22.27
C PHE A 422 7.90 -0.78 23.27
N ALA A 423 8.86 -1.55 22.79
CA ALA A 423 9.95 -2.10 23.58
C ALA A 423 11.30 -1.57 23.10
N LYS A 424 12.24 -1.32 24.03
CA LYS A 424 13.63 -1.08 23.67
C LYS A 424 14.35 -2.42 23.54
N VAL A 425 15.01 -2.61 22.42
CA VAL A 425 15.65 -3.87 22.06
C VAL A 425 17.09 -3.60 21.64
N LYS A 426 18.01 -4.41 22.16
CA LYS A 426 19.38 -4.45 21.65
C LYS A 426 19.49 -5.51 20.57
N VAL A 427 19.90 -5.11 19.37
CA VAL A 427 20.12 -6.03 18.26
C VAL A 427 21.32 -6.92 18.58
N THR A 428 21.14 -8.24 18.54
CA THR A 428 22.17 -9.23 18.87
C THR A 428 22.57 -10.09 17.68
N GLY A 429 21.79 -10.05 16.59
CA GLY A 429 22.07 -10.79 15.36
C GLY A 429 21.21 -10.33 14.20
N ALA A 430 21.50 -10.90 13.04
CA ALA A 430 20.75 -10.75 11.80
C ALA A 430 20.50 -12.13 11.20
N ALA A 431 19.36 -12.30 10.55
CA ALA A 431 18.98 -13.53 9.86
C ALA A 431 18.30 -13.15 8.53
N GLU A 432 19.04 -13.22 7.44
CA GLU A 432 18.57 -12.78 6.12
C GLU A 432 18.12 -11.31 6.15
N TYR A 433 16.84 -11.07 5.90
CA TYR A 433 16.25 -9.73 5.91
C TYR A 433 15.81 -9.24 7.30
N ASP A 434 15.86 -10.13 8.31
CA ASP A 434 15.31 -9.89 9.64
C ASP A 434 16.42 -9.67 10.68
N LEU A 435 16.06 -8.99 11.76
CA LEU A 435 16.93 -8.77 12.90
C LEU A 435 16.56 -9.69 14.07
N ILE A 436 17.54 -9.96 14.93
CA ILE A 436 17.36 -10.67 16.20
C ILE A 436 17.82 -9.74 17.32
N GLY A 437 17.07 -9.67 18.40
CA GLY A 437 17.42 -8.83 19.54
C GLY A 437 16.91 -9.33 20.87
N GLU A 438 17.35 -8.67 21.92
CA GLU A 438 16.98 -8.93 23.31
C GLU A 438 16.38 -7.66 23.93
N LEU A 439 15.35 -7.82 24.74
CA LEU A 439 14.73 -6.72 25.49
C LEU A 439 15.73 -6.12 26.48
N ILE A 440 15.74 -4.77 26.61
CA ILE A 440 16.63 -4.02 27.53
C ILE A 440 15.85 -3.03 28.41
#